data_d275d247498bc0f4f2d670fe5e2ee895
#
_entry.id   d275d247498bc0f4f2d670fe5e2ee895
#
_cell.length_a   1.000
_cell.length_b   1.000
_cell.length_c   1.000
_cell.angle_alpha   90.00
_cell.angle_beta   90.00
_cell.angle_gamma   90.00
#
_symmetry.space_group_name_H-M   'P 1'
#
loop_
_entity.id
_entity.type
_entity.pdbx_description
1 polymer ?
#
loop_
_entity_poly.entity_id
_entity_poly.type
_entity_poly.pdbx_seq_one_letter_code
_entity_poly.pdbx_strand_id
1 'polypeptide(L)'
;MPRMMNVIYPMEFIIQPKITYLLFEDNLPRRIYTDGRSWPAEPEPSFAGYSIGHWVAEAGEERFNLLEIETRYMKGPRTFEASGLPLHEDNQTVVKERIFLDKAKPDLLYDEITTINHALTRPWTVTKSYRRERNPVWFPNECAEDNHHVTIGKEDYFIGADGLLMPVKKDQPPPDLRYFRQSNK
;
A
#
# COMPACT_ATOMS: atom_id res chain seq x y z
N MET A 1 -2.51 5.11 1.58
CA MET A 1 -1.12 5.41 1.93
C MET A 1 -0.69 4.77 3.25
N PRO A 2 -1.20 5.05 4.45
CA PRO A 2 -0.70 4.43 5.68
C PRO A 2 -0.68 2.89 5.65
N ARG A 3 -1.63 2.25 4.97
CA ARG A 3 -1.60 0.80 4.79
C ARG A 3 -0.37 0.34 3.99
N MET A 4 0.07 1.11 2.99
CA MET A 4 1.28 0.79 2.23
C MET A 4 2.54 0.91 3.09
N MET A 5 2.52 1.73 4.14
CA MET A 5 3.62 1.85 5.10
C MET A 5 3.52 0.84 6.26
N ASN A 6 2.50 -0.03 6.27
CA ASN A 6 2.42 -1.16 7.18
C ASN A 6 3.14 -2.38 6.60
N VAL A 7 4.43 -2.21 6.34
CA VAL A 7 5.28 -3.13 5.59
C VAL A 7 5.79 -4.23 6.52
N ILE A 8 5.53 -5.48 6.16
CA ILE A 8 6.05 -6.68 6.85
C ILE A 8 7.06 -7.45 5.99
N TYR A 9 7.16 -7.09 4.71
CA TYR A 9 8.10 -7.62 3.74
C TYR A 9 9.14 -6.56 3.36
N PRO A 10 10.20 -6.89 2.64
CA PRO A 10 11.20 -5.92 2.20
C PRO A 10 10.59 -4.74 1.43
N MET A 11 11.15 -3.56 1.65
CA MET A 11 10.91 -2.38 0.83
C MET A 11 12.23 -1.73 0.43
N GLU A 12 12.24 -1.09 -0.72
CA GLU A 12 13.41 -0.41 -1.28
C GLU A 12 13.08 1.01 -1.70
N PHE A 13 14.01 1.95 -1.41
CA PHE A 13 13.94 3.31 -1.90
C PHE A 13 14.78 3.47 -3.14
N ILE A 14 14.20 3.94 -4.24
CA ILE A 14 14.91 4.38 -5.43
C ILE A 14 14.78 5.89 -5.52
N ILE A 15 15.88 6.58 -5.22
CA ILE A 15 15.91 8.05 -5.17
C ILE A 15 16.46 8.58 -6.48
N GLN A 16 15.64 9.36 -7.18
CA GLN A 16 16.01 10.07 -8.41
C GLN A 16 15.80 11.58 -8.23
N PRO A 17 16.40 12.44 -9.07
CA PRO A 17 16.33 13.90 -8.89
C PRO A 17 14.92 14.49 -8.86
N LYS A 18 13.96 13.87 -9.55
CA LYS A 18 12.60 14.40 -9.69
C LYS A 18 11.53 13.54 -9.03
N ILE A 19 11.90 12.34 -8.59
CA ILE A 19 10.95 11.37 -8.04
C ILE A 19 11.65 10.38 -7.14
N THR A 20 11.03 10.06 -6.02
CA THR A 20 11.44 8.97 -5.15
C THR A 20 10.41 7.86 -5.26
N TYR A 21 10.86 6.63 -5.49
CA TYR A 21 10.01 5.45 -5.47
C TYR A 21 10.25 4.66 -4.20
N LEU A 22 9.15 4.14 -3.65
CA LEU A 22 9.20 3.04 -2.69
C LEU A 22 8.66 1.80 -3.40
N LEU A 23 9.50 0.80 -3.53
CA LEU A 23 9.13 -0.52 -4.03
C LEU A 23 8.80 -1.40 -2.83
N PHE A 24 7.75 -2.16 -2.94
CA PHE A 24 7.30 -3.12 -1.91
C PHE A 24 7.22 -4.50 -2.55
N GLU A 25 7.55 -5.53 -1.80
CA GLU A 25 7.45 -6.90 -2.28
C GLU A 25 5.98 -7.32 -2.50
N ASP A 26 5.10 -6.91 -1.59
CA ASP A 26 3.69 -7.32 -1.55
C ASP A 26 2.70 -6.23 -1.97
N ASN A 27 3.18 -5.13 -2.54
CA ASN A 27 2.33 -3.98 -2.84
C ASN A 27 2.74 -3.24 -4.11
N LEU A 28 1.84 -2.37 -4.59
CA LEU A 28 2.13 -1.51 -5.72
C LEU A 28 3.24 -0.50 -5.39
N PRO A 29 4.15 -0.21 -6.34
CA PRO A 29 5.15 0.82 -6.17
C PRO A 29 4.52 2.18 -5.83
N ARG A 30 5.07 2.86 -4.84
CA ARG A 30 4.67 4.21 -4.48
C ARG A 30 5.57 5.22 -5.19
N ARG A 31 4.95 6.24 -5.78
CA ARG A 31 5.62 7.37 -6.43
C ARG A 31 5.47 8.61 -5.58
N ILE A 32 6.58 9.27 -5.26
CA ILE A 32 6.63 10.53 -4.53
C ILE A 32 7.34 11.52 -5.45
N TYR A 33 6.64 12.51 -5.93
CA TYR A 33 7.22 13.52 -6.81
C TYR A 33 8.01 14.53 -5.99
N THR A 34 9.31 14.67 -6.31
CA THR A 34 10.27 15.51 -5.57
C THR A 34 10.85 16.64 -6.43
N ASP A 35 10.19 16.99 -7.53
CA ASP A 35 10.62 17.99 -8.48
C ASP A 35 10.04 19.40 -8.25
N GLY A 36 9.38 19.61 -7.10
CA GLY A 36 8.79 20.91 -6.75
C GLY A 36 7.50 21.24 -7.49
N ARG A 37 6.86 20.25 -8.13
CA ARG A 37 5.60 20.46 -8.85
C ARG A 37 4.46 20.88 -7.94
N SER A 38 3.50 21.62 -8.51
CA SER A 38 2.22 21.91 -7.87
C SER A 38 1.29 20.70 -7.90
N TRP A 39 0.26 20.74 -7.04
CA TRP A 39 -0.83 19.78 -7.09
C TRP A 39 -1.57 19.87 -8.43
N PRO A 40 -1.99 18.73 -9.01
CA PRO A 40 -2.82 18.75 -10.22
C PRO A 40 -4.15 19.47 -9.94
N ALA A 41 -4.63 20.23 -10.95
CA ALA A 41 -5.87 21.00 -10.81
C ALA A 41 -7.11 20.11 -10.70
N GLU A 42 -7.12 19.02 -11.46
CA GLU A 42 -8.23 18.03 -11.50
C GLU A 42 -7.67 16.63 -11.30
N PRO A 43 -7.30 16.25 -10.07
CA PRO A 43 -6.73 14.93 -9.82
C PRO A 43 -7.82 13.87 -9.78
N GLU A 44 -7.60 12.78 -10.48
CA GLU A 44 -8.41 11.57 -10.30
C GLU A 44 -7.99 10.85 -9.02
N PRO A 45 -8.91 10.64 -8.04
CA PRO A 45 -8.59 9.90 -6.83
C PRO A 45 -8.20 8.46 -7.13
N SER A 46 -7.14 7.99 -6.48
CA SER A 46 -6.63 6.63 -6.64
C SER A 46 -6.48 5.89 -5.32
N PHE A 47 -6.27 4.57 -5.39
CA PHE A 47 -6.05 3.77 -4.20
C PHE A 47 -4.84 4.24 -3.38
N ALA A 48 -3.74 4.57 -4.05
CA ALA A 48 -2.51 5.05 -3.40
C ALA A 48 -2.51 6.55 -3.11
N GLY A 49 -3.44 7.32 -3.70
CA GLY A 49 -3.41 8.77 -3.68
C GLY A 49 -2.31 9.34 -4.59
N TYR A 50 -2.07 10.62 -4.46
CA TYR A 50 -1.01 11.35 -5.14
C TYR A 50 -0.06 11.95 -4.10
N SER A 51 1.24 11.67 -4.20
CA SER A 51 2.24 12.10 -3.21
C SER A 51 3.20 13.11 -3.82
N ILE A 52 3.32 14.26 -3.16
CA ILE A 52 4.39 15.25 -3.42
C ILE A 52 5.28 15.27 -2.18
N GLY A 53 6.58 15.32 -2.39
CA GLY A 53 7.55 15.41 -1.32
C GLY A 53 8.72 16.30 -1.67
N HIS A 54 9.56 16.57 -0.69
CA HIS A 54 10.82 17.27 -0.87
C HIS A 54 11.84 16.77 0.14
N TRP A 55 13.07 16.73 -0.30
CA TRP A 55 14.19 16.40 0.53
C TRP A 55 14.66 17.64 1.28
N VAL A 56 14.81 17.54 2.58
CA VAL A 56 15.19 18.63 3.47
C VAL A 56 16.50 18.28 4.16
N ALA A 57 17.39 19.26 4.28
CA ALA A 57 18.50 19.19 5.23
C ALA A 57 18.01 19.74 6.58
N GLU A 58 18.10 18.95 7.62
CA GLU A 58 17.83 19.46 8.96
C GLU A 58 18.88 20.51 9.36
N ALA A 59 18.50 21.39 10.28
CA ALA A 59 19.38 22.47 10.73
C ALA A 59 20.75 21.95 11.22
N GLY A 60 21.82 22.43 10.59
CA GLY A 60 23.21 22.03 10.89
C GLY A 60 23.71 20.83 10.08
N GLU A 61 22.90 20.28 9.17
CA GLU A 61 23.29 19.19 8.28
C GLU A 61 23.65 19.73 6.88
N GLU A 62 24.73 19.22 6.28
CA GLU A 62 25.12 19.56 4.90
C GLU A 62 24.42 18.70 3.84
N ARG A 63 23.74 17.65 4.28
CA ARG A 63 23.09 16.67 3.39
C ARG A 63 21.59 16.62 3.65
N PHE A 64 20.84 16.38 2.60
CA PHE A 64 19.42 16.05 2.69
C PHE A 64 19.26 14.71 3.40
N ASN A 65 18.65 14.73 4.57
CA ASN A 65 18.51 13.58 5.46
C ASN A 65 17.06 13.31 5.89
N LEU A 66 16.14 14.18 5.49
CA LEU A 66 14.71 14.08 5.78
C LEU A 66 13.93 14.18 4.48
N LEU A 67 13.02 13.26 4.25
CA LEU A 67 12.02 13.33 3.19
C LEU A 67 10.67 13.71 3.80
N GLU A 68 10.20 14.93 3.53
CA GLU A 68 8.85 15.36 3.88
C GLU A 68 7.89 15.09 2.72
N ILE A 69 6.74 14.49 3.01
CA ILE A 69 5.76 14.05 2.01
C ILE A 69 4.38 14.52 2.43
N GLU A 70 3.59 14.92 1.45
CA GLU A 70 2.15 15.06 1.61
C GLU A 70 1.44 14.22 0.55
N THR A 71 0.42 13.46 0.97
CA THR A 71 -0.40 12.62 0.09
C THR A 71 -1.85 13.05 0.19
N ARG A 72 -2.47 13.26 -0.97
CA ARG A 72 -3.88 13.62 -1.15
C ARG A 72 -4.56 12.70 -2.14
N TYR A 73 -5.85 12.91 -2.39
CA TYR A 73 -6.65 12.26 -3.44
C TYR A 73 -6.69 10.74 -3.33
N MET A 74 -6.80 10.27 -2.09
CA MET A 74 -7.03 8.85 -1.81
C MET A 74 -8.50 8.54 -2.01
N LYS A 75 -8.79 7.57 -2.90
CA LYS A 75 -10.15 7.20 -3.27
C LYS A 75 -10.89 6.53 -2.12
N GLY A 76 -12.02 7.10 -1.71
CA GLY A 76 -13.06 6.52 -0.87
C GLY A 76 -14.33 6.19 -1.67
N PRO A 77 -15.38 5.64 -1.02
CA PRO A 77 -15.40 5.26 0.39
C PRO A 77 -14.73 3.89 0.62
N ARG A 78 -13.95 3.77 1.67
CA ARG A 78 -13.35 2.50 2.11
C ARG A 78 -12.78 2.63 3.52
N THR A 79 -12.47 1.51 4.15
CA THR A 79 -11.71 1.51 5.38
C THR A 79 -10.23 1.80 5.09
N PHE A 80 -9.69 2.70 5.89
CA PHE A 80 -8.31 3.11 5.82
C PHE A 80 -7.49 2.23 6.77
N GLU A 81 -6.81 1.24 6.25
CA GLU A 81 -6.04 0.24 6.97
C GLU A 81 -6.79 -0.53 8.10
N ALA A 82 -6.03 -1.27 8.91
CA ALA A 82 -6.55 -2.07 10.03
C ALA A 82 -7.05 -1.22 11.22
N SER A 83 -6.78 0.08 11.24
CA SER A 83 -7.30 1.00 12.27
C SER A 83 -8.82 1.18 12.23
N GLY A 84 -9.46 0.82 11.11
CA GLY A 84 -10.88 1.06 10.91
C GLY A 84 -11.25 2.51 10.56
N LEU A 85 -10.27 3.42 10.46
CA LEU A 85 -10.51 4.81 10.08
C LEU A 85 -11.15 4.86 8.68
N PRO A 86 -12.32 5.50 8.49
CA PRO A 86 -12.93 5.57 7.17
C PRO A 86 -12.22 6.58 6.27
N LEU A 87 -12.05 6.23 5.01
CA LEU A 87 -11.87 7.19 3.92
C LEU A 87 -13.24 7.50 3.34
N HIS A 88 -13.61 8.78 3.35
CA HIS A 88 -14.89 9.23 2.85
C HIS A 88 -14.90 9.37 1.33
N GLU A 89 -16.09 9.42 0.75
CA GLU A 89 -16.29 9.59 -0.69
C GLU A 89 -15.79 10.95 -1.21
N ASP A 90 -15.71 11.96 -0.32
CA ASP A 90 -15.18 13.29 -0.65
C ASP A 90 -13.68 13.30 -0.97
N ASN A 91 -12.96 12.21 -0.69
CA ASN A 91 -11.54 12.03 -0.99
C ASN A 91 -10.61 13.09 -0.38
N GLN A 92 -11.02 13.76 0.71
CA GLN A 92 -10.29 14.90 1.31
C GLN A 92 -9.28 14.50 2.39
N THR A 93 -9.10 13.22 2.67
CA THR A 93 -8.08 12.79 3.63
C THR A 93 -6.68 13.21 3.16
N VAL A 94 -5.93 13.86 4.06
CA VAL A 94 -4.54 14.25 3.83
C VAL A 94 -3.64 13.45 4.76
N VAL A 95 -2.55 12.92 4.22
CA VAL A 95 -1.50 12.25 5.01
C VAL A 95 -0.20 13.01 4.82
N LYS A 96 0.42 13.39 5.94
CA LYS A 96 1.75 14.00 5.97
C LYS A 96 2.72 13.00 6.59
N GLU A 97 3.92 12.89 6.01
CA GLU A 97 4.93 11.97 6.47
C GLU A 97 6.28 12.66 6.56
N ARG A 98 7.08 12.21 7.51
CA ARG A 98 8.49 12.59 7.66
C ARG A 98 9.31 11.31 7.77
N ILE A 99 10.11 11.04 6.75
CA ILE A 99 10.94 9.84 6.66
C ILE A 99 12.41 10.23 6.86
N PHE A 100 13.06 9.65 7.86
CA PHE A 100 14.44 9.95 8.19
C PHE A 100 15.15 8.77 8.85
N LEU A 101 16.49 8.76 8.78
CA LEU A 101 17.31 7.78 9.48
C LEU A 101 17.59 8.25 10.91
N ASP A 102 17.65 7.31 11.84
CA ASP A 102 18.12 7.58 13.21
C ASP A 102 19.60 8.02 13.18
N LYS A 103 19.91 9.17 13.82
CA LYS A 103 21.27 9.72 13.82
C LYS A 103 22.27 8.85 14.58
N ALA A 104 21.83 8.19 15.64
CA ALA A 104 22.69 7.31 16.46
C ALA A 104 22.70 5.86 15.92
N LYS A 105 21.66 5.46 15.22
CA LYS A 105 21.46 4.09 14.70
C LYS A 105 21.08 4.14 13.21
N PRO A 106 22.04 4.37 12.29
CA PRO A 106 21.74 4.60 10.87
C PRO A 106 21.13 3.40 10.12
N ASP A 107 21.00 2.26 10.78
CA ASP A 107 20.25 1.10 10.28
C ASP A 107 18.75 1.13 10.67
N LEU A 108 18.30 2.17 11.38
CA LEU A 108 16.89 2.42 11.65
C LEU A 108 16.39 3.60 10.83
N LEU A 109 15.28 3.36 10.13
CA LEU A 109 14.50 4.37 9.42
C LEU A 109 13.22 4.62 10.21
N TYR A 110 12.88 5.86 10.41
CA TYR A 110 11.60 6.28 10.99
C TYR A 110 10.71 6.90 9.93
N ASP A 111 9.42 6.69 10.09
CA ASP A 111 8.36 7.34 9.33
C ASP A 111 7.30 7.86 10.31
N GLU A 112 7.27 9.16 10.49
CA GLU A 112 6.26 9.86 11.27
C GLU A 112 5.07 10.17 10.36
N ILE A 113 3.95 9.49 10.55
CA ILE A 113 2.77 9.57 9.70
C ILE A 113 1.68 10.34 10.45
N THR A 114 1.27 11.47 9.92
CA THR A 114 0.15 12.27 10.43
C THR A 114 -1.03 12.21 9.48
N THR A 115 -2.12 11.62 9.93
CA THR A 115 -3.38 11.56 9.18
C THR A 115 -4.31 12.69 9.62
N ILE A 116 -4.81 13.45 8.65
CA ILE A 116 -5.79 14.52 8.81
C ILE A 116 -7.05 14.07 8.08
N ASN A 117 -8.13 13.86 8.84
CA ASN A 117 -9.40 13.36 8.32
C ASN A 117 -10.52 13.95 9.17
N HIS A 118 -11.62 14.35 8.55
CA HIS A 118 -12.75 14.96 9.28
C HIS A 118 -13.53 13.97 10.17
N ALA A 119 -13.30 12.67 10.08
CA ALA A 119 -13.77 11.69 11.06
C ALA A 119 -12.96 11.74 12.37
N LEU A 120 -11.84 12.45 12.40
CA LEU A 120 -11.00 12.60 13.57
C LEU A 120 -11.24 13.96 14.23
N THR A 121 -11.31 14.00 15.54
CA THR A 121 -11.40 15.25 16.32
C THR A 121 -10.11 16.07 16.32
N ARG A 122 -8.99 15.41 15.97
CA ARG A 122 -7.67 16.02 15.84
C ARG A 122 -6.80 15.19 14.87
N PRO A 123 -5.74 15.75 14.28
CA PRO A 123 -4.78 14.96 13.51
C PRO A 123 -4.23 13.79 14.32
N TRP A 124 -4.09 12.65 13.69
CA TRP A 124 -3.56 11.43 14.31
C TRP A 124 -2.16 11.15 13.78
N THR A 125 -1.19 11.15 14.68
CA THR A 125 0.22 10.90 14.37
C THR A 125 0.67 9.58 14.97
N VAL A 126 1.36 8.78 14.15
CA VAL A 126 2.03 7.54 14.54
C VAL A 126 3.44 7.54 13.98
N THR A 127 4.37 6.90 14.69
CA THR A 127 5.73 6.68 14.21
C THR A 127 5.94 5.20 13.95
N LYS A 128 6.38 4.86 12.76
CA LYS A 128 6.80 3.51 12.38
C LYS A 128 8.32 3.48 12.30
N SER A 129 8.90 2.32 12.57
CA SER A 129 10.33 2.09 12.45
C SER A 129 10.61 0.87 11.60
N TYR A 130 11.62 0.98 10.75
CA TYR A 130 12.06 -0.08 9.85
C TYR A 130 13.55 -0.30 10.04
N ARG A 131 13.98 -1.56 10.01
CA ARG A 131 15.39 -1.91 10.11
C ARG A 131 15.94 -2.17 8.72
N ARG A 132 17.15 -1.69 8.45
CA ARG A 132 17.87 -2.00 7.23
C ARG A 132 18.17 -3.49 7.15
N GLU A 133 17.75 -4.13 6.07
CA GLU A 133 18.18 -5.46 5.70
C GLU A 133 19.32 -5.32 4.66
N ARG A 134 20.47 -5.98 4.91
CA ARG A 134 21.65 -5.86 4.05
C ARG A 134 21.69 -6.88 2.94
N ASN A 135 20.96 -7.99 3.12
CA ASN A 135 20.85 -9.07 2.15
C ASN A 135 19.36 -9.42 1.93
N PRO A 136 18.57 -8.49 1.40
CA PRO A 136 17.15 -8.73 1.21
C PRO A 136 16.94 -9.84 0.19
N VAL A 137 16.00 -10.72 0.49
CA VAL A 137 15.52 -11.73 -0.46
C VAL A 137 14.13 -11.29 -0.87
N TRP A 138 13.95 -11.07 -2.17
CA TRP A 138 12.68 -10.72 -2.78
C TRP A 138 12.02 -11.99 -3.29
N PHE A 139 10.79 -12.23 -2.84
CA PHE A 139 9.96 -13.30 -3.37
C PHE A 139 8.85 -12.69 -4.22
N PRO A 140 8.64 -13.16 -5.45
CA PRO A 140 7.45 -12.77 -6.20
C PRO A 140 6.22 -13.21 -5.42
N ASN A 141 5.42 -12.25 -4.98
CA ASN A 141 4.18 -12.49 -4.26
C ASN A 141 3.00 -12.24 -5.20
N GLU A 142 2.56 -13.28 -5.87
CA GLU A 142 1.43 -13.29 -6.79
C GLU A 142 0.15 -13.66 -6.04
N CYS A 143 -0.44 -12.70 -5.32
CA CYS A 143 -1.73 -12.91 -4.62
C CYS A 143 -2.88 -13.37 -5.54
N ALA A 144 -2.72 -13.24 -6.86
CA ALA A 144 -3.70 -13.68 -7.82
C ALA A 144 -3.79 -15.21 -7.92
N GLU A 145 -2.73 -15.95 -7.61
CA GLU A 145 -2.70 -17.40 -7.73
C GLU A 145 -3.61 -18.10 -6.71
N ASP A 146 -3.87 -17.47 -5.56
CA ASP A 146 -4.68 -18.05 -4.48
C ASP A 146 -6.20 -17.78 -4.61
N ASN A 147 -6.61 -16.96 -5.55
CA ASN A 147 -8.01 -16.53 -5.69
C ASN A 147 -8.79 -17.28 -6.78
N HIS A 148 -8.19 -18.32 -7.36
CA HIS A 148 -8.81 -19.11 -8.42
C HIS A 148 -9.48 -20.37 -7.90
N HIS A 149 -10.18 -20.29 -6.77
CA HIS A 149 -10.96 -21.42 -6.27
C HIS A 149 -12.39 -21.02 -5.93
N VAL A 150 -13.27 -21.99 -5.96
CA VAL A 150 -14.68 -21.85 -5.60
C VAL A 150 -15.12 -23.06 -4.79
N THR A 151 -15.90 -22.82 -3.75
CA THR A 151 -16.51 -23.86 -2.95
C THR A 151 -17.89 -24.22 -3.53
N ILE A 152 -18.11 -25.48 -3.89
CA ILE A 152 -19.37 -25.98 -4.40
C ILE A 152 -19.86 -27.08 -3.46
N GLY A 153 -20.94 -26.79 -2.74
CA GLY A 153 -21.42 -27.67 -1.68
C GLY A 153 -20.44 -27.69 -0.50
N LYS A 154 -19.65 -28.76 -0.37
CA LYS A 154 -18.64 -28.95 0.69
C LYS A 154 -17.23 -29.13 0.14
N GLU A 155 -17.07 -29.01 -1.17
CA GLU A 155 -15.80 -29.26 -1.85
C GLU A 155 -15.27 -27.98 -2.51
N ASP A 156 -13.97 -27.79 -2.46
CA ASP A 156 -13.27 -26.69 -3.15
C ASP A 156 -12.76 -27.16 -4.50
N TYR A 157 -12.83 -26.28 -5.48
CA TYR A 157 -12.34 -26.52 -6.85
C TYR A 157 -11.49 -25.33 -7.29
N PHE A 158 -10.41 -25.59 -8.00
CA PHE A 158 -9.68 -24.54 -8.72
C PHE A 158 -10.45 -24.15 -9.98
N ILE A 159 -10.34 -22.86 -10.33
CA ILE A 159 -10.85 -22.34 -11.59
C ILE A 159 -9.66 -22.19 -12.54
N GLY A 160 -9.67 -22.93 -13.64
CA GLY A 160 -8.67 -22.77 -14.70
C GLY A 160 -8.80 -21.41 -15.41
N ALA A 161 -7.76 -21.01 -16.15
CA ALA A 161 -7.78 -19.79 -16.96
C ALA A 161 -8.90 -19.79 -18.05
N ASP A 162 -9.36 -20.96 -18.41
CA ASP A 162 -10.49 -21.20 -19.31
C ASP A 162 -11.87 -21.20 -18.62
N GLY A 163 -11.88 -20.97 -17.29
CA GLY A 163 -13.09 -20.99 -16.46
C GLY A 163 -13.56 -22.40 -16.07
N LEU A 164 -12.82 -23.44 -16.41
CA LEU A 164 -13.18 -24.80 -16.04
C LEU A 164 -12.79 -25.10 -14.58
N LEU A 165 -13.60 -25.93 -13.92
CA LEU A 165 -13.36 -26.37 -12.55
C LEU A 165 -12.40 -27.57 -12.55
N MET A 166 -11.33 -27.46 -11.77
CA MET A 166 -10.34 -28.50 -11.59
C MET A 166 -10.36 -29.03 -10.14
N PRO A 167 -10.15 -30.32 -9.91
CA PRO A 167 -10.10 -30.86 -8.56
C PRO A 167 -8.85 -30.36 -7.80
N VAL A 168 -9.04 -30.04 -6.50
CA VAL A 168 -7.94 -29.67 -5.59
C VAL A 168 -7.33 -30.90 -4.87
N LYS A 169 -8.04 -32.04 -4.90
CA LYS A 169 -7.59 -33.29 -4.26
C LYS A 169 -7.56 -34.40 -5.29
N LYS A 170 -6.64 -35.35 -5.09
CA LYS A 170 -6.65 -36.60 -5.86
C LYS A 170 -7.97 -37.34 -5.62
N ASP A 171 -8.56 -37.88 -6.67
CA ASP A 171 -9.81 -38.65 -6.63
C ASP A 171 -11.03 -37.84 -6.13
N GLN A 172 -10.98 -36.51 -6.22
CA GLN A 172 -12.12 -35.64 -5.91
C GLN A 172 -13.27 -35.90 -6.88
N PRO A 173 -14.52 -36.03 -6.39
CA PRO A 173 -15.67 -36.20 -7.27
C PRO A 173 -15.88 -34.95 -8.13
N PRO A 174 -16.51 -35.07 -9.29
CA PRO A 174 -16.87 -33.91 -10.10
C PRO A 174 -17.81 -32.98 -9.31
N PRO A 175 -17.79 -31.67 -9.61
CA PRO A 175 -18.58 -30.68 -8.89
C PRO A 175 -20.08 -30.96 -9.03
N ASP A 176 -20.79 -30.91 -7.91
CA ASP A 176 -22.26 -31.01 -7.93
C ASP A 176 -22.88 -29.67 -8.33
N LEU A 177 -23.08 -29.46 -9.61
CA LEU A 177 -23.59 -28.23 -10.19
C LEU A 177 -24.99 -27.82 -9.68
N ARG A 178 -25.71 -28.67 -8.96
CA ARG A 178 -26.98 -28.31 -8.31
C ARG A 178 -26.80 -27.20 -7.28
N TYR A 179 -25.59 -27.07 -6.69
CA TYR A 179 -25.24 -25.99 -5.79
C TYR A 179 -24.70 -24.73 -6.49
N PHE A 180 -24.44 -24.82 -7.79
CA PHE A 180 -23.97 -23.70 -8.59
C PHE A 180 -25.18 -22.93 -9.15
N ARG A 181 -25.69 -22.01 -8.34
CA ARG A 181 -26.75 -21.10 -8.83
C ARG A 181 -26.09 -20.01 -9.67
N GLN A 182 -26.24 -20.10 -10.99
CA GLN A 182 -26.00 -18.92 -11.84
C GLN A 182 -27.02 -17.86 -11.41
N SER A 183 -26.50 -16.74 -10.88
CA SER A 183 -27.31 -15.54 -10.75
C SER A 183 -27.57 -15.01 -12.16
N ASN A 184 -28.67 -15.45 -12.77
CA ASN A 184 -29.17 -14.79 -13.97
C ASN A 184 -29.51 -13.35 -13.62
N LYS A 185 -28.71 -12.44 -14.12
CA LYS A 185 -29.04 -11.04 -14.35
C LYS A 185 -28.70 -10.70 -15.78
#